data_c2ab8aa32b412d8675d3aabdbceb4530
#
_entry.id   c2ab8aa32b412d8675d3aabdbceb4530
#
_cell.length_a   1.000
_cell.length_b   1.000
_cell.length_c   1.000
_cell.angle_alpha   90.00
_cell.angle_beta   90.00
_cell.angle_gamma   90.00
#
_symmetry.space_group_name_H-M   'P 1'
#
loop_
_entity.id
_entity.type
_entity.pdbx_description
1 polymer ?
#
loop_
_entity_poly.entity_id
_entity_poly.type
_entity_poly.pdbx_seq_one_letter_code
_entity_poly.pdbx_strand_id
1 'polypeptide(L)'
;MLSKQIGFKKKLTESVSYSQRLEMIDADYALSQNRQTSLLDVSNSSLYYERKLSERDLHIMSIIDEIYTVHPYYWNRRISAELKIRGYDIGRKKARTYMGIMRIVAIYPKKKTSIADKSHKKYPYLLKWVPIIRPNQVRSTDITYIKLPWWFVYLLAIIDRYSGKVIAWDVSPSMDWEFCNSVLKKALIANKPEIFNSDQWSQFTSSEFTQILEKAEVKISMDGAGRYSDNIRIERLRRTVKYEDIHINEYRTPMDVYHWLSLYFNKYNNSRLHSSIWYRTPEMAYNDQH
;
A
#
# COMPACT_ATOMS: atom_id res chain seq x y z
N MET A 1 -8.74 -12.75 -47.53
CA MET A 1 -9.24 -11.54 -46.82
C MET A 1 -10.07 -11.84 -45.58
N LEU A 2 -10.99 -12.84 -45.59
CA LEU A 2 -11.84 -13.18 -44.43
C LEU A 2 -11.06 -13.55 -43.16
N SER A 3 -9.97 -14.31 -43.23
CA SER A 3 -9.19 -14.74 -42.03
C SER A 3 -8.53 -13.57 -41.29
N LYS A 4 -8.06 -12.53 -42.00
CA LYS A 4 -7.50 -11.31 -41.40
C LYS A 4 -8.56 -10.47 -40.68
N GLN A 5 -9.79 -10.43 -41.21
CA GLN A 5 -10.92 -9.71 -40.61
C GLN A 5 -11.39 -10.41 -39.31
N ILE A 6 -11.41 -11.74 -39.29
CA ILE A 6 -11.80 -12.53 -38.10
C ILE A 6 -10.74 -12.34 -36.99
N GLY A 7 -9.47 -12.33 -37.32
CA GLY A 7 -8.40 -12.09 -36.38
C GLY A 7 -8.43 -10.67 -35.79
N PHE A 8 -8.75 -9.65 -36.59
CA PHE A 8 -8.89 -8.27 -36.13
C PHE A 8 -10.08 -8.09 -35.19
N LYS A 9 -11.26 -8.64 -35.55
CA LYS A 9 -12.47 -8.61 -34.68
C LYS A 9 -12.19 -9.25 -33.32
N LYS A 10 -11.56 -10.42 -33.30
CA LYS A 10 -11.23 -11.14 -32.05
C LYS A 10 -10.28 -10.31 -31.17
N LYS A 11 -9.25 -9.71 -31.76
CA LYS A 11 -8.29 -8.87 -31.04
C LYS A 11 -8.92 -7.59 -30.49
N LEU A 12 -9.87 -7.01 -31.22
CA LEU A 12 -10.62 -5.81 -30.79
C LEU A 12 -11.57 -6.12 -29.63
N THR A 13 -12.29 -7.27 -29.68
CA THR A 13 -13.18 -7.70 -28.59
C THR A 13 -12.44 -8.07 -27.31
N GLU A 14 -11.18 -8.49 -27.40
CA GLU A 14 -10.35 -8.82 -26.25
C GLU A 14 -9.70 -7.57 -25.60
N SER A 15 -9.48 -6.50 -26.35
CA SER A 15 -8.75 -5.30 -25.88
C SER A 15 -9.64 -4.09 -25.59
N VAL A 16 -10.83 -3.98 -26.18
CA VAL A 16 -11.73 -2.81 -26.08
C VAL A 16 -13.10 -3.22 -25.60
N SER A 17 -13.62 -2.54 -24.57
CA SER A 17 -14.96 -2.82 -24.02
C SER A 17 -16.07 -2.51 -25.04
N TYR A 18 -17.24 -3.14 -24.86
CA TYR A 18 -18.40 -2.91 -25.74
C TYR A 18 -18.82 -1.43 -25.82
N SER A 19 -18.81 -0.72 -24.68
CA SER A 19 -19.13 0.72 -24.63
C SER A 19 -18.12 1.58 -25.39
N GLN A 20 -16.82 1.28 -25.25
CA GLN A 20 -15.80 1.99 -26.01
C GLN A 20 -15.90 1.75 -27.52
N ARG A 21 -16.26 0.52 -27.92
CA ARG A 21 -16.49 0.20 -29.35
C ARG A 21 -17.72 0.94 -29.91
N LEU A 22 -18.74 1.15 -29.07
CA LEU A 22 -19.91 1.93 -29.44
C LEU A 22 -19.59 3.42 -29.66
N GLU A 23 -18.73 4.00 -28.80
CA GLU A 23 -18.23 5.38 -28.86
C GLU A 23 -17.33 5.64 -30.09
N MET A 24 -16.76 4.59 -30.69
CA MET A 24 -15.94 4.68 -31.90
C MET A 24 -16.76 4.85 -33.19
N ILE A 25 -18.10 4.74 -33.12
CA ILE A 25 -18.95 4.85 -34.30
C ILE A 25 -19.23 6.31 -34.56
N ASP A 26 -18.82 6.78 -35.73
CA ASP A 26 -18.94 8.16 -36.18
C ASP A 26 -19.91 8.23 -37.36
N ALA A 27 -20.96 9.08 -37.26
CA ALA A 27 -21.96 9.27 -38.28
C ALA A 27 -21.39 9.91 -39.56
N ASP A 28 -20.35 10.74 -39.43
CA ASP A 28 -19.73 11.52 -40.50
C ASP A 28 -18.54 10.80 -41.15
N TYR A 29 -18.22 9.58 -40.67
CA TYR A 29 -17.13 8.82 -41.26
C TYR A 29 -17.47 8.23 -42.64
N ALA A 30 -16.45 8.04 -43.48
CA ALA A 30 -16.58 7.52 -44.86
C ALA A 30 -17.28 6.15 -44.99
N LEU A 31 -17.35 5.36 -43.90
CA LEU A 31 -18.09 4.09 -43.88
C LEU A 31 -19.46 4.29 -43.24
N SER A 32 -20.49 3.69 -43.83
CA SER A 32 -21.82 3.71 -43.24
C SER A 32 -21.83 3.12 -41.80
N GLN A 33 -22.71 3.65 -40.93
CA GLN A 33 -22.87 3.18 -39.57
C GLN A 33 -23.09 1.68 -39.46
N ASN A 34 -23.90 1.10 -40.40
CA ASN A 34 -24.11 -0.36 -40.47
C ASN A 34 -22.80 -1.12 -40.75
N ARG A 35 -21.89 -0.56 -41.51
CA ARG A 35 -20.60 -1.18 -41.78
C ARG A 35 -19.65 -1.04 -40.59
N GLN A 36 -19.68 0.11 -39.93
CA GLN A 36 -18.89 0.36 -38.73
C GLN A 36 -19.33 -0.58 -37.59
N THR A 37 -20.63 -0.71 -37.32
CA THR A 37 -21.17 -1.63 -36.28
C THR A 37 -20.78 -3.07 -36.55
N SER A 38 -20.87 -3.50 -37.83
CA SER A 38 -20.44 -4.85 -38.24
C SER A 38 -18.93 -5.09 -38.01
N LEU A 39 -18.07 -4.09 -38.27
CA LEU A 39 -16.61 -4.18 -38.05
C LEU A 39 -16.25 -4.16 -36.57
N LEU A 40 -16.92 -3.34 -35.78
CA LEU A 40 -16.68 -3.18 -34.34
C LEU A 40 -17.39 -4.26 -33.50
N ASP A 41 -18.16 -5.17 -34.13
CA ASP A 41 -18.91 -6.22 -33.45
C ASP A 41 -19.85 -5.65 -32.38
N VAL A 42 -20.66 -4.65 -32.80
CA VAL A 42 -21.63 -3.95 -31.98
C VAL A 42 -23.01 -4.09 -32.64
N SER A 43 -24.07 -4.23 -31.83
CA SER A 43 -25.42 -4.28 -32.38
C SER A 43 -25.87 -2.90 -32.89
N ASN A 44 -26.45 -2.86 -34.11
CA ASN A 44 -26.95 -1.62 -34.69
C ASN A 44 -28.06 -0.97 -33.83
N SER A 45 -28.89 -1.78 -33.17
CA SER A 45 -29.89 -1.28 -32.22
C SER A 45 -29.34 -0.56 -31.02
N SER A 46 -28.07 -0.85 -30.64
CA SER A 46 -27.41 -0.19 -29.50
C SER A 46 -27.04 1.26 -29.77
N LEU A 47 -26.96 1.66 -31.07
CA LEU A 47 -26.71 3.06 -31.46
C LEU A 47 -27.89 3.97 -31.11
N TYR A 48 -29.08 3.42 -31.20
CA TYR A 48 -30.34 4.18 -31.01
C TYR A 48 -30.98 3.90 -29.66
N TYR A 49 -30.28 3.13 -28.79
CA TYR A 49 -30.81 2.79 -27.49
C TYR A 49 -30.63 3.95 -26.50
N GLU A 50 -31.71 4.64 -26.23
CA GLU A 50 -31.81 5.60 -25.13
C GLU A 50 -32.49 4.94 -23.92
N ARG A 51 -31.81 5.02 -22.76
CA ARG A 51 -32.40 4.52 -21.53
C ARG A 51 -33.53 5.44 -21.08
N LYS A 52 -34.77 4.97 -21.17
CA LYS A 52 -35.94 5.67 -20.63
C LYS A 52 -36.08 5.32 -19.14
N LEU A 53 -36.06 6.34 -18.28
CA LEU A 53 -36.36 6.21 -16.85
C LEU A 53 -37.84 6.47 -16.64
N SER A 54 -38.53 5.56 -15.92
CA SER A 54 -39.91 5.80 -15.53
C SER A 54 -39.98 6.79 -14.35
N GLU A 55 -41.12 7.41 -14.12
CA GLU A 55 -41.34 8.27 -12.95
C GLU A 55 -41.07 7.52 -11.65
N ARG A 56 -41.41 6.23 -11.59
CA ARG A 56 -41.06 5.38 -10.46
C ARG A 56 -39.54 5.25 -10.27
N ASP A 57 -38.77 5.10 -11.35
CA ASP A 57 -37.31 5.02 -11.26
C ASP A 57 -36.75 6.34 -10.73
N LEU A 58 -37.24 7.48 -11.21
CA LEU A 58 -36.82 8.81 -10.73
C LEU A 58 -37.14 9.02 -9.25
N HIS A 59 -38.34 8.61 -8.82
CA HIS A 59 -38.75 8.66 -7.42
C HIS A 59 -37.83 7.80 -6.53
N ILE A 60 -37.52 6.56 -6.94
CA ILE A 60 -36.58 5.72 -6.17
C ILE A 60 -35.16 6.34 -6.12
N MET A 61 -34.74 6.94 -7.22
CA MET A 61 -33.43 7.62 -7.27
C MET A 61 -33.38 8.82 -6.32
N SER A 62 -34.45 9.61 -6.18
CA SER A 62 -34.49 10.71 -5.20
C SER A 62 -34.40 10.20 -3.76
N ILE A 63 -35.03 9.06 -3.44
CA ILE A 63 -34.92 8.43 -2.13
C ILE A 63 -33.47 7.92 -1.88
N ILE A 64 -32.83 7.37 -2.91
CA ILE A 64 -31.43 6.97 -2.82
C ILE A 64 -30.54 8.17 -2.54
N ASP A 65 -30.80 9.33 -3.14
CA ASP A 65 -30.07 10.56 -2.89
C ASP A 65 -30.20 11.05 -1.45
N GLU A 66 -31.42 11.03 -0.92
CA GLU A 66 -31.65 11.33 0.51
C GLU A 66 -30.87 10.41 1.42
N ILE A 67 -30.93 9.08 1.20
CA ILE A 67 -30.19 8.09 1.98
C ILE A 67 -28.69 8.36 1.89
N TYR A 68 -28.19 8.66 0.68
CA TYR A 68 -26.78 8.88 0.45
C TYR A 68 -26.29 10.20 1.09
N THR A 69 -27.11 11.23 1.12
CA THR A 69 -26.79 12.48 1.79
C THR A 69 -26.55 12.30 3.28
N VAL A 70 -27.33 11.45 3.92
CA VAL A 70 -27.18 11.13 5.36
C VAL A 70 -26.07 10.08 5.59
N HIS A 71 -25.93 9.11 4.66
CA HIS A 71 -25.01 7.98 4.79
C HIS A 71 -24.14 7.79 3.54
N PRO A 72 -23.20 8.69 3.25
CA PRO A 72 -22.40 8.66 2.03
C PRO A 72 -21.47 7.44 1.90
N TYR A 73 -21.31 6.67 2.97
CA TYR A 73 -20.55 5.43 3.03
C TYR A 73 -21.40 4.17 2.74
N TYR A 74 -22.72 4.32 2.47
CA TYR A 74 -23.58 3.19 2.12
C TYR A 74 -23.35 2.76 0.66
N TRP A 75 -23.08 1.45 0.51
CA TRP A 75 -23.02 0.80 -0.80
C TRP A 75 -24.34 0.09 -1.09
N ASN A 76 -24.51 -0.42 -2.29
CA ASN A 76 -25.73 -1.01 -2.80
C ASN A 76 -26.47 -1.99 -1.86
N ARG A 77 -25.76 -2.71 -0.98
CA ARG A 77 -26.39 -3.62 0.02
C ARG A 77 -27.16 -2.85 1.09
N ARG A 78 -26.53 -1.80 1.64
CA ARG A 78 -27.14 -0.97 2.67
C ARG A 78 -28.23 -0.07 2.09
N ILE A 79 -28.02 0.49 0.91
CA ILE A 79 -29.04 1.24 0.15
C ILE A 79 -30.27 0.36 -0.11
N SER A 80 -30.09 -0.88 -0.59
CA SER A 80 -31.19 -1.82 -0.83
C SER A 80 -31.94 -2.19 0.47
N ALA A 81 -31.23 -2.34 1.59
CA ALA A 81 -31.83 -2.62 2.89
C ALA A 81 -32.66 -1.43 3.41
N GLU A 82 -32.11 -0.22 3.31
CA GLU A 82 -32.78 1.02 3.70
C GLU A 82 -34.04 1.29 2.86
N LEU A 83 -33.97 1.06 1.54
CA LEU A 83 -35.14 1.14 0.65
C LEU A 83 -36.24 0.16 1.09
N LYS A 84 -35.88 -1.07 1.47
CA LYS A 84 -36.85 -2.06 1.97
C LYS A 84 -37.52 -1.65 3.28
N ILE A 85 -36.74 -1.06 4.20
CA ILE A 85 -37.29 -0.51 5.45
C ILE A 85 -38.32 0.61 5.15
N ARG A 86 -38.06 1.43 4.12
CA ARG A 86 -38.97 2.49 3.66
C ARG A 86 -40.15 1.97 2.78
N GLY A 87 -40.29 0.64 2.64
CA GLY A 87 -41.41 0.00 1.91
C GLY A 87 -41.15 -0.21 0.42
N TYR A 88 -39.94 0.03 -0.08
CA TYR A 88 -39.59 -0.19 -1.49
C TYR A 88 -38.85 -1.50 -1.70
N ASP A 89 -39.45 -2.49 -2.32
CA ASP A 89 -38.76 -3.77 -2.61
C ASP A 89 -37.83 -3.63 -3.80
N ILE A 90 -36.67 -3.00 -3.54
CA ILE A 90 -35.60 -2.82 -4.52
C ILE A 90 -34.41 -3.70 -4.12
N GLY A 91 -34.13 -4.68 -4.97
CA GLY A 91 -33.04 -5.59 -4.79
C GLY A 91 -31.67 -4.92 -5.03
N ARG A 92 -30.61 -5.52 -4.45
CA ARG A 92 -29.22 -5.06 -4.51
C ARG A 92 -28.71 -4.73 -5.92
N LYS A 93 -29.08 -5.55 -6.93
CA LYS A 93 -28.67 -5.31 -8.33
C LYS A 93 -29.28 -4.03 -8.87
N LYS A 94 -30.58 -3.82 -8.66
CA LYS A 94 -31.31 -2.63 -9.12
C LYS A 94 -30.82 -1.36 -8.41
N ALA A 95 -30.58 -1.43 -7.07
CA ALA A 95 -29.98 -0.32 -6.31
C ALA A 95 -28.61 0.07 -6.88
N ARG A 96 -27.74 -0.91 -7.20
CA ARG A 96 -26.45 -0.65 -7.87
C ARG A 96 -26.61 0.04 -9.22
N THR A 97 -27.61 -0.35 -9.99
CA THR A 97 -27.90 0.27 -11.28
C THR A 97 -28.30 1.74 -11.13
N TYR A 98 -29.19 2.06 -10.18
CA TYR A 98 -29.58 3.43 -9.88
C TYR A 98 -28.40 4.28 -9.39
N MET A 99 -27.61 3.77 -8.45
CA MET A 99 -26.39 4.45 -8.00
C MET A 99 -25.44 4.73 -9.19
N GLY A 100 -25.30 3.79 -10.12
CA GLY A 100 -24.50 3.98 -11.33
C GLY A 100 -25.04 5.08 -12.26
N ILE A 101 -26.35 5.13 -12.46
CA ILE A 101 -27.00 6.19 -13.26
C ILE A 101 -26.78 7.56 -12.61
N MET A 102 -26.92 7.65 -11.30
CA MET A 102 -26.73 8.87 -10.50
C MET A 102 -25.24 9.21 -10.31
N ARG A 103 -24.30 8.37 -10.76
CA ARG A 103 -22.86 8.47 -10.54
C ARG A 103 -22.46 8.56 -9.05
N ILE A 104 -23.25 7.92 -8.19
CA ILE A 104 -23.03 7.86 -6.75
C ILE A 104 -22.15 6.66 -6.43
N VAL A 105 -21.08 6.92 -5.66
CA VAL A 105 -20.13 5.90 -5.18
C VAL A 105 -19.93 6.07 -3.69
N ALA A 106 -20.06 4.99 -2.93
CA ALA A 106 -19.81 5.04 -1.48
C ALA A 106 -18.43 5.59 -1.15
N ILE A 107 -18.39 6.56 -0.23
CA ILE A 107 -17.14 7.17 0.23
C ILE A 107 -16.47 6.23 1.24
N TYR A 108 -15.34 5.69 0.87
CA TYR A 108 -14.46 4.90 1.73
C TYR A 108 -13.01 5.00 1.23
N PRO A 109 -12.02 4.73 2.07
CA PRO A 109 -10.63 4.70 1.63
C PRO A 109 -10.45 3.74 0.47
N LYS A 110 -9.93 4.25 -0.66
CA LYS A 110 -9.65 3.40 -1.84
C LYS A 110 -8.63 2.33 -1.47
N LYS A 111 -8.77 1.14 -2.04
CA LYS A 111 -7.73 0.10 -1.95
C LYS A 111 -6.41 0.67 -2.46
N LYS A 112 -5.31 0.29 -1.81
CA LYS A 112 -3.96 0.66 -2.24
C LYS A 112 -3.80 0.39 -3.73
N THR A 113 -3.49 1.43 -4.49
CA THR A 113 -3.27 1.37 -5.94
C THR A 113 -1.82 1.00 -6.28
N SER A 114 -0.97 0.75 -5.28
CA SER A 114 0.41 0.29 -5.50
C SER A 114 0.38 -1.09 -6.15
N ILE A 115 0.71 -1.14 -7.42
CA ILE A 115 0.94 -2.39 -8.16
C ILE A 115 2.36 -2.82 -7.79
N ALA A 116 2.49 -4.03 -7.21
CA ALA A 116 3.81 -4.59 -6.93
C ALA A 116 4.55 -4.81 -8.24
N ASP A 117 5.73 -4.22 -8.38
CA ASP A 117 6.59 -4.48 -9.52
C ASP A 117 7.09 -5.93 -9.43
N LYS A 118 6.72 -6.74 -10.43
CA LYS A 118 7.08 -8.15 -10.51
C LYS A 118 8.54 -8.38 -10.96
N SER A 119 9.22 -7.34 -11.42
CA SER A 119 10.61 -7.41 -11.89
C SER A 119 11.62 -7.40 -10.74
N HIS A 120 11.24 -6.94 -9.55
CA HIS A 120 12.12 -6.90 -8.41
C HIS A 120 12.43 -8.31 -7.87
N LYS A 121 13.72 -8.59 -7.70
CA LYS A 121 14.22 -9.86 -7.13
C LYS A 121 13.74 -9.99 -5.68
N LYS A 122 13.02 -11.06 -5.39
CA LYS A 122 12.58 -11.38 -4.03
C LYS A 122 13.51 -12.40 -3.42
N TYR A 123 13.93 -12.13 -2.20
CA TYR A 123 14.79 -13.04 -1.44
C TYR A 123 13.95 -13.90 -0.49
N PRO A 124 14.39 -15.15 -0.21
CA PRO A 124 13.66 -16.03 0.70
C PRO A 124 13.74 -15.52 2.14
N TYR A 125 12.73 -15.89 2.96
CA TYR A 125 12.78 -15.65 4.39
C TYR A 125 13.71 -16.66 5.06
N LEU A 126 14.83 -16.20 5.61
CA LEU A 126 15.90 -17.04 6.17
C LEU A 126 15.76 -17.28 7.66
N LEU A 127 14.86 -16.57 8.36
CA LEU A 127 14.81 -16.56 9.83
C LEU A 127 13.83 -17.59 10.42
N LYS A 128 13.25 -18.45 9.60
CA LYS A 128 12.37 -19.52 10.07
C LYS A 128 13.18 -20.51 10.90
N TRP A 129 12.86 -20.62 12.18
CA TRP A 129 13.51 -21.52 13.14
C TRP A 129 14.99 -21.21 13.45
N VAL A 130 15.48 -20.03 13.06
CA VAL A 130 16.85 -19.60 13.39
C VAL A 130 16.84 -18.95 14.78
N PRO A 131 17.51 -19.54 15.78
CA PRO A 131 17.68 -18.89 17.07
C PRO A 131 18.63 -17.70 16.93
N ILE A 132 18.21 -16.54 17.44
CA ILE A 132 19.03 -15.35 17.45
C ILE A 132 19.69 -15.26 18.83
N ILE A 133 20.97 -15.59 18.90
CA ILE A 133 21.68 -15.82 20.17
C ILE A 133 22.80 -14.83 20.44
N ARG A 134 23.15 -13.97 19.49
CA ARG A 134 24.26 -13.00 19.64
C ARG A 134 24.02 -11.72 18.84
N PRO A 135 24.69 -10.62 19.24
CA PRO A 135 24.70 -9.38 18.49
C PRO A 135 25.24 -9.57 17.05
N ASN A 136 24.78 -8.75 16.13
CA ASN A 136 25.16 -8.75 14.71
C ASN A 136 24.83 -10.05 13.94
N GLN A 137 24.09 -10.98 14.53
CA GLN A 137 23.60 -12.14 13.80
C GLN A 137 22.50 -11.74 12.82
N VAL A 138 21.54 -10.95 13.26
CA VAL A 138 20.43 -10.49 12.41
C VAL A 138 20.12 -9.02 12.68
N ARG A 139 20.12 -8.21 11.63
CA ARG A 139 19.54 -6.86 11.67
C ARG A 139 18.23 -6.81 10.91
N SER A 140 17.30 -5.99 11.40
CA SER A 140 16.02 -5.76 10.74
C SER A 140 15.79 -4.28 10.52
N THR A 141 15.07 -3.96 9.45
CA THR A 141 14.68 -2.59 9.10
C THR A 141 13.19 -2.49 8.81
N ASP A 142 12.63 -1.31 9.08
CA ASP A 142 11.27 -0.93 8.71
C ASP A 142 11.21 0.58 8.49
N ILE A 143 10.25 1.01 7.67
CA ILE A 143 9.96 2.42 7.44
C ILE A 143 8.62 2.75 8.09
N THR A 144 8.59 3.83 8.86
CA THR A 144 7.34 4.40 9.37
C THR A 144 7.24 5.87 9.02
N TYR A 145 6.01 6.37 8.87
CA TYR A 145 5.78 7.80 8.69
C TYR A 145 5.35 8.46 9.99
N ILE A 146 5.82 9.68 10.17
CA ILE A 146 5.51 10.56 11.27
C ILE A 146 4.72 11.74 10.72
N LYS A 147 3.50 11.94 11.23
CA LYS A 147 2.62 13.01 10.76
C LYS A 147 3.07 14.34 11.35
N LEU A 148 3.19 15.34 10.49
CA LEU A 148 3.33 16.76 10.83
C LEU A 148 2.01 17.51 10.57
N PRO A 149 1.81 18.73 11.06
CA PRO A 149 0.55 19.48 10.86
C PRO A 149 0.13 19.59 9.38
N TRP A 150 1.08 19.79 8.47
CA TRP A 150 0.83 20.03 7.04
C TRP A 150 1.42 18.98 6.12
N TRP A 151 2.21 18.03 6.68
CA TRP A 151 2.97 17.04 5.92
C TRP A 151 3.21 15.78 6.75
N PHE A 152 4.11 14.94 6.29
CA PHE A 152 4.67 13.82 7.05
C PHE A 152 6.12 13.58 6.63
N VAL A 153 6.90 12.97 7.50
CA VAL A 153 8.26 12.51 7.22
C VAL A 153 8.35 11.01 7.42
N TYR A 154 9.29 10.40 6.73
CA TYR A 154 9.61 8.98 6.87
C TYR A 154 10.72 8.82 7.87
N LEU A 155 10.55 7.89 8.80
CA LEU A 155 11.60 7.40 9.69
C LEU A 155 11.98 6.00 9.22
N LEU A 156 13.26 5.79 8.89
CA LEU A 156 13.84 4.48 8.68
C LEU A 156 14.75 4.16 9.87
N ALA A 157 14.58 2.99 10.47
CA ALA A 157 15.43 2.51 11.56
C ALA A 157 15.93 1.10 11.28
N ILE A 158 17.17 0.84 11.64
CA ILE A 158 17.82 -0.48 11.56
C ILE A 158 18.18 -0.91 12.98
N ILE A 159 17.67 -2.06 13.40
CA ILE A 159 17.92 -2.61 14.73
C ILE A 159 18.72 -3.92 14.66
N ASP A 160 19.50 -4.16 15.69
CA ASP A 160 19.99 -5.50 16.01
C ASP A 160 18.89 -6.33 16.67
N ARG A 161 18.59 -7.51 16.14
CA ARG A 161 17.45 -8.32 16.64
C ARG A 161 17.74 -9.01 17.97
N TYR A 162 18.99 -9.22 18.32
CA TYR A 162 19.37 -9.81 19.60
C TYR A 162 19.18 -8.81 20.75
N SER A 163 19.86 -7.69 20.67
CA SER A 163 19.91 -6.66 21.71
C SER A 163 18.72 -5.68 21.66
N GLY A 164 18.09 -5.53 20.50
CA GLY A 164 17.12 -4.46 20.24
C GLY A 164 17.73 -3.09 20.04
N LYS A 165 19.08 -2.98 19.98
CA LYS A 165 19.80 -1.72 19.76
C LYS A 165 19.47 -1.13 18.40
N VAL A 166 19.11 0.15 18.36
CA VAL A 166 19.00 0.93 17.13
C VAL A 166 20.42 1.24 16.65
N ILE A 167 20.83 0.61 15.56
CA ILE A 167 22.19 0.70 15.00
C ILE A 167 22.34 1.95 14.15
N ALA A 168 21.33 2.22 13.31
CA ALA A 168 21.26 3.41 12.46
C ALA A 168 19.81 3.79 12.24
N TRP A 169 19.59 5.08 12.09
CA TRP A 169 18.28 5.63 11.74
C TRP A 169 18.49 6.97 11.05
N ASP A 170 17.44 7.42 10.35
CA ASP A 170 17.39 8.77 9.80
C ASP A 170 15.94 9.12 9.46
N VAL A 171 15.67 10.40 9.20
CA VAL A 171 14.36 10.91 8.76
C VAL A 171 14.49 11.64 7.42
N SER A 172 13.49 11.50 6.57
CA SER A 172 13.45 12.18 5.28
C SER A 172 12.02 12.62 4.93
N PRO A 173 11.83 13.76 4.27
CA PRO A 173 10.55 14.16 3.71
C PRO A 173 10.15 13.32 2.48
N SER A 174 11.11 12.61 1.85
CA SER A 174 10.90 11.72 0.72
C SER A 174 11.30 10.29 1.07
N MET A 175 10.60 9.32 0.48
CA MET A 175 10.90 7.89 0.63
C MET A 175 11.59 7.39 -0.66
N ASP A 176 12.77 7.93 -0.93
CA ASP A 176 13.60 7.54 -2.06
C ASP A 176 14.62 6.45 -1.68
N TRP A 177 15.23 5.85 -2.70
CA TRP A 177 16.22 4.80 -2.52
C TRP A 177 17.54 5.34 -1.95
N GLU A 178 17.87 6.62 -2.21
CA GLU A 178 19.09 7.27 -1.72
C GLU A 178 19.06 7.39 -0.20
N PHE A 179 17.91 7.80 0.35
CA PHE A 179 17.67 7.84 1.79
C PHE A 179 17.87 6.47 2.43
N CYS A 180 17.24 5.42 1.89
CA CYS A 180 17.36 4.07 2.42
C CYS A 180 18.80 3.55 2.36
N ASN A 181 19.50 3.80 1.24
CA ASN A 181 20.90 3.41 1.06
C ASN A 181 21.84 4.15 2.00
N SER A 182 21.58 5.43 2.31
CA SER A 182 22.41 6.21 3.24
C SER A 182 22.36 5.61 4.65
N VAL A 183 21.16 5.26 5.13
CA VAL A 183 20.98 4.64 6.45
C VAL A 183 21.57 3.24 6.50
N LEU A 184 21.42 2.45 5.43
CA LEU A 184 22.04 1.13 5.34
C LEU A 184 23.59 1.23 5.40
N LYS A 185 24.18 2.14 4.64
CA LYS A 185 25.64 2.35 4.68
C LYS A 185 26.11 2.74 6.09
N LYS A 186 25.42 3.68 6.76
CA LYS A 186 25.70 4.03 8.16
C LYS A 186 25.67 2.79 9.07
N ALA A 187 24.67 1.92 8.88
CA ALA A 187 24.53 0.71 9.68
C ALA A 187 25.64 -0.32 9.46
N LEU A 188 26.31 -0.31 8.31
CA LEU A 188 27.37 -1.29 7.96
C LEU A 188 28.77 -0.83 8.31
N ILE A 189 28.98 0.43 8.75
CA ILE A 189 30.31 1.00 9.01
C ILE A 189 31.03 0.28 10.15
N ALA A 190 30.38 0.14 11.31
CA ALA A 190 31.02 -0.39 12.50
C ALA A 190 31.14 -1.92 12.46
N ASN A 191 30.04 -2.59 12.19
CA ASN A 191 29.95 -4.05 12.14
C ASN A 191 28.93 -4.48 11.08
N LYS A 192 29.18 -5.62 10.45
CA LYS A 192 28.26 -6.23 9.49
C LYS A 192 27.38 -7.29 10.18
N PRO A 193 26.08 -7.38 9.87
CA PRO A 193 25.28 -8.53 10.29
C PRO A 193 25.54 -9.73 9.38
N GLU A 194 25.22 -10.94 9.86
CA GLU A 194 25.22 -12.12 8.99
C GLU A 194 23.99 -12.14 8.06
N ILE A 195 22.84 -11.73 8.61
CA ILE A 195 21.56 -11.67 7.90
C ILE A 195 20.96 -10.28 8.08
N PHE A 196 20.51 -9.70 6.97
CA PHE A 196 19.72 -8.48 6.97
C PHE A 196 18.30 -8.79 6.55
N ASN A 197 17.32 -8.48 7.40
CA ASN A 197 15.90 -8.75 7.18
C ASN A 197 15.12 -7.48 6.93
N SER A 198 14.32 -7.47 5.87
CA SER A 198 13.42 -6.38 5.52
C SER A 198 12.06 -6.91 5.09
N ASP A 199 11.09 -6.05 4.94
CA ASP A 199 9.88 -6.36 4.21
C ASP A 199 10.11 -6.28 2.68
N GLN A 200 9.04 -6.48 1.88
CA GLN A 200 9.11 -6.49 0.42
C GLN A 200 8.77 -5.11 -0.20
N TRP A 201 9.03 -4.01 0.49
CA TRP A 201 8.83 -2.68 -0.08
C TRP A 201 9.82 -2.43 -1.23
N SER A 202 9.38 -1.64 -2.22
CA SER A 202 10.16 -1.37 -3.44
C SER A 202 11.56 -0.82 -3.16
N GLN A 203 11.71 -0.04 -2.09
CA GLN A 203 13.01 0.53 -1.67
C GLN A 203 14.00 -0.55 -1.26
N PHE A 204 13.53 -1.58 -0.52
CA PHE A 204 14.40 -2.67 -0.02
C PHE A 204 14.63 -3.77 -1.06
N THR A 205 13.76 -3.83 -2.08
CA THR A 205 13.91 -4.77 -3.21
C THR A 205 14.65 -4.16 -4.40
N SER A 206 15.03 -2.87 -4.31
CA SER A 206 15.80 -2.21 -5.36
C SER A 206 17.18 -2.86 -5.56
N SER A 207 17.68 -2.80 -6.79
CA SER A 207 19.01 -3.32 -7.14
C SER A 207 20.12 -2.63 -6.35
N GLU A 208 19.98 -1.32 -6.15
CA GLU A 208 20.95 -0.48 -5.44
C GLU A 208 21.06 -0.89 -3.97
N PHE A 209 19.92 -1.13 -3.30
CA PHE A 209 19.90 -1.54 -1.90
C PHE A 209 20.48 -2.95 -1.71
N THR A 210 20.06 -3.89 -2.55
CA THR A 210 20.50 -5.29 -2.44
C THR A 210 21.98 -5.46 -2.81
N GLN A 211 22.51 -4.71 -3.78
CA GLN A 211 23.94 -4.71 -4.11
C GLN A 211 24.84 -4.22 -2.98
N ILE A 212 24.37 -3.28 -2.14
CA ILE A 212 25.15 -2.85 -0.96
C ILE A 212 25.31 -4.03 0.02
N LEU A 213 24.24 -4.78 0.24
CA LEU A 213 24.29 -5.96 1.12
C LEU A 213 25.11 -7.10 0.51
N GLU A 214 24.95 -7.38 -0.78
CA GLU A 214 25.71 -8.40 -1.50
C GLU A 214 27.22 -8.09 -1.49
N LYS A 215 27.63 -6.84 -1.76
CA LYS A 215 29.04 -6.40 -1.67
C LYS A 215 29.59 -6.49 -0.24
N ALA A 216 28.74 -6.36 0.75
CA ALA A 216 29.10 -6.54 2.15
C ALA A 216 29.11 -8.01 2.58
N GLU A 217 28.76 -8.96 1.69
CA GLU A 217 28.63 -10.40 1.98
C GLU A 217 27.56 -10.71 3.05
N VAL A 218 26.54 -9.87 3.14
CA VAL A 218 25.43 -10.02 4.08
C VAL A 218 24.29 -10.81 3.39
N LYS A 219 23.80 -11.85 4.04
CA LYS A 219 22.67 -12.64 3.55
C LYS A 219 21.38 -11.83 3.63
N ILE A 220 20.64 -11.75 2.53
CA ILE A 220 19.40 -11.00 2.44
C ILE A 220 18.22 -11.92 2.76
N SER A 221 17.38 -11.47 3.69
CA SER A 221 16.14 -12.13 4.07
C SER A 221 14.97 -11.16 3.89
N MET A 222 13.86 -11.62 3.33
CA MET A 222 12.66 -10.80 3.17
C MET A 222 11.44 -11.48 3.77
N ASP A 223 10.64 -10.72 4.51
CA ASP A 223 9.40 -11.21 5.10
C ASP A 223 8.42 -11.66 4.03
N GLY A 224 7.68 -12.73 4.30
CA GLY A 224 6.62 -13.19 3.41
C GLY A 224 5.48 -12.17 3.33
N ALA A 225 4.88 -12.04 2.15
CA ALA A 225 3.74 -11.14 1.96
C ALA A 225 2.60 -11.48 2.95
N GLY A 226 2.22 -10.51 3.81
CA GLY A 226 1.17 -10.66 4.81
C GLY A 226 1.57 -11.37 6.11
N ARG A 227 2.85 -11.68 6.33
CA ARG A 227 3.34 -12.31 7.55
C ARG A 227 3.96 -11.29 8.50
N TYR A 228 3.13 -10.52 9.20
CA TYR A 228 3.55 -9.54 10.20
C TYR A 228 4.36 -10.15 11.36
N SER A 229 4.17 -11.44 11.66
CA SER A 229 4.91 -12.13 12.73
C SER A 229 6.42 -12.22 12.47
N ASP A 230 6.83 -12.14 11.21
CA ASP A 230 8.21 -12.35 10.82
C ASP A 230 9.11 -11.16 11.21
N ASN A 231 8.52 -9.97 11.47
CA ASN A 231 9.26 -8.74 11.83
C ASN A 231 8.81 -8.08 13.14
N ILE A 232 8.31 -8.87 14.09
CA ILE A 232 7.74 -8.39 15.37
C ILE A 232 8.69 -7.42 16.12
N ARG A 233 10.01 -7.64 16.08
CA ARG A 233 10.98 -6.82 16.82
C ARG A 233 11.01 -5.37 16.34
N ILE A 234 11.08 -5.15 15.04
CA ILE A 234 11.11 -3.78 14.49
C ILE A 234 9.71 -3.13 14.54
N GLU A 235 8.64 -3.91 14.37
CA GLU A 235 7.27 -3.39 14.55
C GLU A 235 7.03 -2.95 16.00
N ARG A 236 7.59 -3.66 16.96
CA ARG A 236 7.53 -3.29 18.38
C ARG A 236 8.33 -2.00 18.62
N LEU A 237 9.52 -1.82 18.02
CA LEU A 237 10.24 -0.55 18.06
C LEU A 237 9.38 0.58 17.50
N ARG A 238 8.79 0.40 16.31
CA ARG A 238 7.91 1.40 15.68
C ARG A 238 6.76 1.82 16.62
N ARG A 239 6.11 0.86 17.26
CA ARG A 239 5.06 1.14 18.25
C ARG A 239 5.62 1.92 19.44
N THR A 240 6.74 1.48 19.98
CA THR A 240 7.39 2.11 21.15
C THR A 240 7.76 3.56 20.86
N VAL A 241 8.41 3.85 19.74
CA VAL A 241 8.75 5.21 19.30
C VAL A 241 7.50 6.09 19.19
N LYS A 242 6.42 5.55 18.59
CA LYS A 242 5.16 6.31 18.45
C LYS A 242 4.56 6.67 19.80
N TYR A 243 4.51 5.74 20.75
CA TYR A 243 3.88 5.97 22.03
C TYR A 243 4.76 6.74 23.03
N GLU A 244 6.07 6.55 23.01
CA GLU A 244 6.98 7.12 23.98
C GLU A 244 7.57 8.48 23.55
N ASP A 245 7.46 8.82 22.25
CA ASP A 245 8.04 10.06 21.73
C ASP A 245 7.05 10.81 20.80
N ILE A 246 6.61 10.21 19.68
CA ILE A 246 5.86 10.89 18.64
C ILE A 246 4.50 11.41 19.12
N HIS A 247 3.78 10.67 19.96
CA HIS A 247 2.47 11.08 20.48
C HIS A 247 2.56 12.06 21.66
N ILE A 248 3.75 12.18 22.25
CA ILE A 248 3.98 13.07 23.41
C ILE A 248 4.46 14.44 22.94
N ASN A 249 5.25 14.48 21.86
CA ASN A 249 5.84 15.69 21.34
C ASN A 249 5.05 16.25 20.15
N GLU A 250 4.93 17.57 20.08
CA GLU A 250 4.35 18.27 18.94
C GLU A 250 5.45 18.68 17.96
N TYR A 251 5.65 17.86 16.93
CA TYR A 251 6.57 18.20 15.86
C TYR A 251 5.95 19.15 14.85
N ARG A 252 6.68 20.19 14.46
CA ARG A 252 6.26 21.16 13.46
C ARG A 252 7.04 21.06 12.17
N THR A 253 8.32 20.71 12.27
CA THR A 253 9.24 20.63 11.13
C THR A 253 9.95 19.27 11.07
N PRO A 254 10.50 18.89 9.92
CA PRO A 254 11.36 17.70 9.82
C PRO A 254 12.60 17.76 10.71
N MET A 255 13.12 18.98 10.96
CA MET A 255 14.28 19.19 11.82
C MET A 255 13.91 18.93 13.29
N ASP A 256 12.71 19.31 13.73
CA ASP A 256 12.22 19.00 15.08
C ASP A 256 12.17 17.48 15.28
N VAL A 257 11.62 16.75 14.28
CA VAL A 257 11.55 15.29 14.32
C VAL A 257 12.95 14.69 14.47
N TYR A 258 13.91 15.15 13.67
CA TYR A 258 15.29 14.67 13.73
C TYR A 258 15.92 14.93 15.11
N HIS A 259 15.78 16.14 15.62
CA HIS A 259 16.33 16.54 16.91
C HIS A 259 15.78 15.68 18.06
N TRP A 260 14.46 15.58 18.18
CA TRP A 260 13.82 14.81 19.25
C TRP A 260 14.07 13.32 19.14
N LEU A 261 14.03 12.75 17.93
CA LEU A 261 14.37 11.34 17.74
C LEU A 261 15.85 11.05 18.04
N SER A 262 16.75 12.00 17.81
CA SER A 262 18.15 11.85 18.20
C SER A 262 18.30 11.68 19.72
N LEU A 263 17.64 12.54 20.49
CA LEU A 263 17.62 12.43 21.95
C LEU A 263 16.91 11.13 22.40
N TYR A 264 15.80 10.81 21.76
CA TYR A 264 15.03 9.60 22.09
C TYR A 264 15.84 8.31 21.83
N PHE A 265 16.46 8.14 20.66
CA PHE A 265 17.21 6.94 20.35
C PHE A 265 18.48 6.82 21.17
N ASN A 266 19.10 7.94 21.55
CA ASN A 266 20.18 7.89 22.53
C ASN A 266 19.69 7.36 23.88
N LYS A 267 18.57 7.90 24.40
CA LYS A 267 17.95 7.40 25.64
C LYS A 267 17.50 5.94 25.49
N TYR A 268 16.89 5.57 24.36
CA TYR A 268 16.42 4.22 24.07
C TYR A 268 17.56 3.20 24.15
N ASN A 269 18.69 3.49 23.53
CA ASN A 269 19.83 2.59 23.51
C ASN A 269 20.55 2.51 24.88
N ASN A 270 20.74 3.64 25.57
CA ASN A 270 21.64 3.73 26.70
C ASN A 270 20.97 3.70 28.08
N SER A 271 19.68 4.06 28.16
CA SER A 271 19.01 4.21 29.48
C SER A 271 17.70 3.43 29.59
N ARG A 272 17.03 3.12 28.46
CA ARG A 272 15.75 2.43 28.49
C ARG A 272 15.94 0.95 28.78
N LEU A 273 15.27 0.45 29.84
CA LEU A 273 15.27 -0.97 30.23
C LEU A 273 14.25 -1.76 29.40
N HIS A 274 14.62 -2.95 28.95
CA HIS A 274 13.79 -3.82 28.13
C HIS A 274 13.58 -5.18 28.80
N SER A 275 12.34 -5.54 29.07
CA SER A 275 12.00 -6.84 29.69
C SER A 275 12.43 -8.04 28.82
N SER A 276 12.44 -7.90 27.50
CA SER A 276 12.83 -8.96 26.55
C SER A 276 14.34 -9.29 26.59
N ILE A 277 15.15 -8.47 27.24
CA ILE A 277 16.59 -8.64 27.43
C ILE A 277 16.96 -8.53 28.91
N TRP A 278 16.10 -9.04 29.78
CA TRP A 278 16.31 -9.12 31.23
C TRP A 278 16.50 -7.77 31.90
N TYR A 279 15.71 -6.77 31.52
CA TYR A 279 15.78 -5.40 32.04
C TYR A 279 17.16 -4.75 31.91
N ARG A 280 17.90 -5.13 30.86
CA ARG A 280 19.12 -4.43 30.44
C ARG A 280 18.79 -3.36 29.41
N THR A 281 19.72 -2.45 29.18
CA THR A 281 19.62 -1.53 28.04
C THR A 281 20.05 -2.23 26.75
N PRO A 282 19.57 -1.80 25.58
CA PRO A 282 20.03 -2.31 24.29
C PRO A 282 21.55 -2.24 24.10
N GLU A 283 22.19 -1.16 24.58
CA GLU A 283 23.64 -0.98 24.54
C GLU A 283 24.37 -2.04 25.36
N MET A 284 23.91 -2.27 26.61
CA MET A 284 24.49 -3.32 27.47
C MET A 284 24.38 -4.70 26.82
N ALA A 285 23.18 -5.02 26.29
CA ALA A 285 22.96 -6.32 25.65
C ALA A 285 23.74 -6.49 24.34
N TYR A 286 24.03 -5.40 23.63
CA TYR A 286 24.81 -5.44 22.39
C TYR A 286 26.29 -5.62 22.63
N ASN A 287 26.83 -5.04 23.72
CA ASN A 287 28.23 -5.12 24.08
C ASN A 287 28.60 -6.35 24.95
N ASP A 288 27.60 -7.11 25.39
CA ASP A 288 27.79 -8.36 26.12
C ASP A 288 28.37 -9.41 25.16
N GLN A 289 29.69 -9.57 25.18
CA GLN A 289 30.39 -10.66 24.50
C GLN A 289 30.37 -11.88 25.44
N HIS A 290 29.46 -12.82 25.19
CA HIS A 290 29.52 -14.15 25.77
C HIS A 290 30.35 -15.10 24.91
#